data_6ad4f4865b31ed27c60cc7238579b536
#
_entry.id   6ad4f4865b31ed27c60cc7238579b536
#
_cell.length_a   1.000
_cell.length_b   1.000
_cell.length_c   1.000
_cell.angle_alpha   90.00
_cell.angle_beta   90.00
_cell.angle_gamma   90.00
#
_symmetry.space_group_name_H-M   'P 1'
#
loop_
_entity.id
_entity.type
_entity.pdbx_description
1 polymer ?
#
loop_
_entity_poly.entity_id
_entity_poly.type
_entity_poly.pdbx_seq_one_letter_code
_entity_poly.pdbx_strand_id
1 'polypeptide(L)'
;MAEPLLRGLAPVVAPDTRLLVLGSFPGVASLAVQQYYGHPRNQFWPLLAALWQQPLVDWPYERRLAFVRAHGLGIWDVYARCRRPGSLDADIRDAERNDLAGLAATLPQLALIAHNGGESARAMRITRALGVPVMRLPSTSPAHASWSFERKCVAWRQAFEAAGLLG
;
A
#
# COMPACT_ATOMS: atom_id res chain seq x y z
N MET A 1 6.66 -29.81 7.93
CA MET A 1 5.33 -29.46 7.39
C MET A 1 5.44 -28.20 6.55
N ALA A 2 4.67 -28.13 5.49
CA ALA A 2 4.67 -26.94 4.65
C ALA A 2 4.02 -25.75 5.40
N GLU A 3 4.54 -24.53 5.14
CA GLU A 3 3.92 -23.32 5.61
C GLU A 3 2.49 -23.21 5.05
N PRO A 4 1.53 -22.71 5.82
CA PRO A 4 0.18 -22.53 5.31
C PRO A 4 0.15 -21.47 4.21
N LEU A 5 -0.76 -21.62 3.27
CA LEU A 5 -1.03 -20.61 2.26
C LEU A 5 -1.81 -19.45 2.89
N LEU A 6 -1.19 -18.27 2.90
CA LEU A 6 -1.81 -17.07 3.44
C LEU A 6 -2.53 -16.32 2.33
N ARG A 7 -3.65 -15.69 2.66
CA ARG A 7 -4.44 -14.88 1.73
C ARG A 7 -4.39 -13.42 2.14
N GLY A 8 -4.26 -12.53 1.16
CA GLY A 8 -4.24 -11.09 1.39
C GLY A 8 -5.63 -10.49 1.59
N LEU A 9 -5.66 -9.17 1.60
CA LEU A 9 -6.87 -8.39 1.87
C LEU A 9 -7.47 -7.87 0.56
N ALA A 10 -8.77 -7.58 0.60
CA ALA A 10 -9.48 -6.97 -0.54
C ALA A 10 -8.96 -5.54 -0.81
N PRO A 11 -9.02 -5.06 -2.05
CA PRO A 11 -8.59 -3.70 -2.35
C PRO A 11 -9.52 -2.67 -1.70
N VAL A 12 -8.93 -1.56 -1.27
CA VAL A 12 -9.64 -0.40 -0.77
C VAL A 12 -9.57 0.66 -1.86
N VAL A 13 -10.64 0.83 -2.61
CA VAL A 13 -10.70 1.78 -3.73
C VAL A 13 -12.09 2.39 -3.84
N ALA A 14 -12.18 3.46 -4.63
CA ALA A 14 -13.43 4.08 -5.06
C ALA A 14 -13.34 4.36 -6.56
N PRO A 15 -14.47 4.60 -7.25
CA PRO A 15 -14.43 4.85 -8.70
C PRO A 15 -13.56 6.04 -9.11
N ASP A 16 -13.37 7.00 -8.22
CA ASP A 16 -12.57 8.21 -8.44
C ASP A 16 -11.17 8.14 -7.84
N THR A 17 -10.68 6.95 -7.51
CA THR A 17 -9.31 6.75 -7.03
C THR A 17 -8.30 7.28 -8.04
N ARG A 18 -7.36 8.12 -7.58
CA ARG A 18 -6.33 8.73 -8.41
C ARG A 18 -4.93 8.19 -8.12
N LEU A 19 -4.65 7.78 -6.90
CA LEU A 19 -3.38 7.18 -6.49
C LEU A 19 -3.65 5.79 -5.92
N LEU A 20 -3.02 4.77 -6.49
CA LEU A 20 -3.08 3.42 -5.95
C LEU A 20 -1.72 3.09 -5.30
N VAL A 21 -1.74 2.88 -3.99
CA VAL A 21 -0.55 2.42 -3.26
C VAL A 21 -0.59 0.91 -3.18
N LEU A 22 0.49 0.27 -3.63
CA LEU A 22 0.63 -1.19 -3.61
C LEU A 22 1.72 -1.58 -2.62
N GLY A 23 1.34 -2.34 -1.59
CA GLY A 23 2.28 -3.05 -0.74
C GLY A 23 2.66 -4.39 -1.35
N SER A 24 3.48 -5.16 -0.65
CA SER A 24 3.82 -6.53 -1.06
C SER A 24 2.75 -7.51 -0.60
N PHE A 25 2.62 -7.70 0.69
CA PHE A 25 1.64 -8.60 1.32
C PHE A 25 1.46 -8.20 2.78
N PRO A 26 0.25 -8.34 3.37
CA PRO A 26 0.03 -7.93 4.76
C PRO A 26 0.91 -8.73 5.73
N GLY A 27 1.45 -8.06 6.75
CA GLY A 27 2.18 -8.72 7.82
C GLY A 27 1.29 -9.55 8.73
N VAL A 28 1.89 -10.29 9.65
CA VAL A 28 1.17 -11.15 10.59
C VAL A 28 0.14 -10.35 11.39
N ALA A 29 0.52 -9.18 11.92
CA ALA A 29 -0.39 -8.34 12.69
C ALA A 29 -1.57 -7.85 11.86
N SER A 30 -1.34 -7.47 10.60
CA SER A 30 -2.39 -7.01 9.69
C SER A 30 -3.38 -8.12 9.36
N LEU A 31 -2.89 -9.33 9.09
CA LEU A 31 -3.75 -10.48 8.81
C LEU A 31 -4.58 -10.87 10.04
N ALA A 32 -3.98 -10.78 11.24
CA ALA A 32 -4.69 -11.12 12.49
C ALA A 32 -5.92 -10.26 12.72
N VAL A 33 -5.86 -8.97 12.33
CA VAL A 33 -6.98 -8.03 12.50
C VAL A 33 -7.69 -7.69 11.19
N GLN A 34 -7.23 -8.26 10.08
CA GLN A 34 -7.78 -8.00 8.73
C GLN A 34 -7.80 -6.51 8.39
N GLN A 35 -6.69 -5.82 8.68
CA GLN A 35 -6.54 -4.39 8.44
C GLN A 35 -5.20 -4.08 7.78
N TYR A 36 -5.22 -3.26 6.74
CA TYR A 36 -3.99 -2.78 6.12
C TYR A 36 -3.13 -2.02 7.12
N TYR A 37 -1.83 -2.35 7.13
CA TYR A 37 -0.85 -1.66 7.95
C TYR A 37 -1.23 -1.65 9.44
N GLY A 38 -1.69 -2.81 9.93
CA GLY A 38 -2.18 -2.96 11.30
C GLY A 38 -1.10 -3.08 12.37
N HIS A 39 0.17 -3.26 11.99
CA HIS A 39 1.24 -3.33 12.97
C HIS A 39 1.44 -1.96 13.63
N PRO A 40 1.55 -1.89 14.99
CA PRO A 40 1.62 -0.59 15.70
C PRO A 40 2.78 0.31 15.27
N ARG A 41 3.87 -0.27 14.78
CA ARG A 41 5.06 0.47 14.34
C ARG A 41 5.11 0.71 12.84
N ASN A 42 4.11 0.26 12.07
CA ASN A 42 4.06 0.60 10.65
C ASN A 42 3.75 2.08 10.51
N GLN A 43 4.51 2.77 9.65
CA GLN A 43 4.42 4.22 9.52
C GLN A 43 3.37 4.69 8.50
N PHE A 44 2.63 3.77 7.86
CA PHE A 44 1.68 4.13 6.82
C PHE A 44 0.62 5.13 7.32
N TRP A 45 -0.13 4.75 8.36
CA TRP A 45 -1.18 5.64 8.89
C TRP A 45 -0.63 6.92 9.52
N PRO A 46 0.45 6.89 10.32
CA PRO A 46 1.08 8.13 10.78
C PRO A 46 1.54 9.05 9.65
N LEU A 47 2.06 8.47 8.57
CA LEU A 47 2.53 9.23 7.42
C LEU A 47 1.36 9.91 6.70
N LEU A 48 0.27 9.20 6.44
CA LEU A 48 -0.93 9.78 5.85
C LEU A 48 -1.52 10.88 6.74
N ALA A 49 -1.52 10.66 8.06
CA ALA A 49 -1.96 11.66 9.02
C ALA A 49 -1.16 12.96 8.90
N ALA A 50 0.15 12.84 8.74
CA ALA A 50 1.03 14.01 8.57
C ALA A 50 0.76 14.73 7.24
N LEU A 51 0.61 13.97 6.14
CA LEU A 51 0.40 14.57 4.81
C LEU A 51 -0.94 15.30 4.71
N TRP A 52 -2.00 14.74 5.24
CA TRP A 52 -3.33 15.36 5.20
C TRP A 52 -3.63 16.25 6.40
N GLN A 53 -2.73 16.29 7.39
CA GLN A 53 -2.93 17.06 8.62
C GLN A 53 -4.27 16.70 9.30
N GLN A 54 -4.48 15.39 9.43
CA GLN A 54 -5.67 14.80 10.05
C GLN A 54 -5.25 13.71 11.04
N PRO A 55 -5.95 13.56 12.17
CA PRO A 55 -5.56 12.58 13.20
C PRO A 55 -6.02 11.15 12.85
N LEU A 56 -5.63 10.64 11.68
CA LEU A 56 -6.07 9.33 11.19
C LEU A 56 -5.77 8.19 12.16
N VAL A 57 -4.64 8.29 12.86
CA VAL A 57 -4.20 7.24 13.78
C VAL A 57 -5.19 7.06 14.95
N ASP A 58 -5.86 8.16 15.32
CA ASP A 58 -6.83 8.15 16.42
C ASP A 58 -8.23 7.70 16.00
N TRP A 59 -8.47 7.57 14.70
CA TRP A 59 -9.78 7.18 14.20
C TRP A 59 -9.94 5.66 14.15
N PRO A 60 -11.19 5.15 14.29
CA PRO A 60 -11.46 3.75 13.98
C PRO A 60 -11.06 3.42 12.54
N TYR A 61 -10.65 2.18 12.31
CA TYR A 61 -10.14 1.75 11.00
C TYR A 61 -11.14 2.04 9.87
N GLU A 62 -12.42 1.75 10.07
CA GLU A 62 -13.43 1.97 9.03
C GLU A 62 -13.55 3.45 8.64
N ARG A 63 -13.36 4.36 9.59
CA ARG A 63 -13.33 5.80 9.29
C ARG A 63 -12.10 6.19 8.48
N ARG A 64 -10.94 5.57 8.75
CA ARG A 64 -9.74 5.78 7.94
C ARG A 64 -9.98 5.36 6.50
N LEU A 65 -10.61 4.19 6.29
CA LEU A 65 -10.91 3.69 4.95
C LEU A 65 -11.86 4.62 4.20
N ALA A 66 -12.92 5.09 4.86
CA ALA A 66 -13.85 6.03 4.26
C ALA A 66 -13.14 7.32 3.84
N PHE A 67 -12.23 7.82 4.68
CA PHE A 67 -11.46 9.02 4.38
C PHE A 67 -10.56 8.84 3.17
N VAL A 68 -9.77 7.77 3.10
CA VAL A 68 -8.85 7.55 1.98
C VAL A 68 -9.61 7.37 0.67
N ARG A 69 -10.73 6.64 0.68
CA ARG A 69 -11.59 6.51 -0.50
C ARG A 69 -12.10 7.88 -0.98
N ALA A 70 -12.58 8.70 -0.04
CA ALA A 70 -13.11 10.02 -0.36
C ALA A 70 -12.04 10.98 -0.88
N HIS A 71 -10.76 10.74 -0.55
CA HIS A 71 -9.66 11.62 -0.93
C HIS A 71 -8.81 11.08 -2.08
N GLY A 72 -9.30 10.08 -2.79
CA GLY A 72 -8.67 9.60 -4.01
C GLY A 72 -7.53 8.62 -3.84
N LEU A 73 -7.33 8.07 -2.63
CA LEU A 73 -6.29 7.07 -2.38
C LEU A 73 -6.88 5.67 -2.39
N GLY A 74 -6.24 4.77 -3.14
CA GLY A 74 -6.52 3.35 -3.11
C GLY A 74 -5.38 2.58 -2.45
N ILE A 75 -5.70 1.44 -1.85
CA ILE A 75 -4.75 0.58 -1.15
C ILE A 75 -4.96 -0.86 -1.58
N TRP A 76 -3.88 -1.53 -1.95
CA TRP A 76 -3.87 -2.96 -2.23
C TRP A 76 -2.46 -3.50 -2.07
N ASP A 77 -2.27 -4.78 -2.39
CA ASP A 77 -0.97 -5.44 -2.40
C ASP A 77 -0.71 -6.11 -3.74
N VAL A 78 0.56 -6.28 -4.07
CA VAL A 78 0.98 -6.98 -5.29
C VAL A 78 0.59 -8.45 -5.22
N TYR A 79 0.76 -9.09 -4.05
CA TYR A 79 0.51 -10.52 -3.91
C TYR A 79 -0.87 -10.80 -3.32
N ALA A 80 -1.59 -11.70 -3.97
CA ALA A 80 -2.89 -12.18 -3.50
C ALA A 80 -2.73 -13.25 -2.42
N ARG A 81 -1.73 -14.11 -2.58
CA ARG A 81 -1.47 -15.26 -1.72
C ARG A 81 0.02 -15.54 -1.69
N CYS A 82 0.48 -16.08 -0.57
CA CYS A 82 1.85 -16.57 -0.46
C CYS A 82 2.02 -17.48 0.76
N ARG A 83 3.21 -18.06 0.87
CA ARG A 83 3.66 -18.77 2.08
C ARG A 83 4.77 -17.94 2.71
N ARG A 84 4.69 -17.74 4.02
CA ARG A 84 5.67 -16.91 4.74
C ARG A 84 5.58 -17.21 6.24
N PRO A 85 6.69 -17.58 6.90
CA PRO A 85 6.66 -17.91 8.33
C PRO A 85 6.42 -16.72 9.26
N GLY A 86 6.77 -15.52 8.82
CA GLY A 86 6.63 -14.28 9.60
C GLY A 86 6.12 -13.14 8.76
N SER A 87 6.71 -11.96 8.94
CA SER A 87 6.28 -10.72 8.26
C SER A 87 7.34 -10.13 7.32
N LEU A 88 8.50 -10.78 7.16
CA LEU A 88 9.56 -10.25 6.30
C LEU A 88 9.31 -10.57 4.84
N ASP A 89 9.41 -9.55 3.98
CA ASP A 89 9.27 -9.70 2.53
C ASP A 89 10.27 -10.72 1.95
N ALA A 90 11.48 -10.78 2.51
CA ALA A 90 12.51 -11.71 2.06
C ALA A 90 12.10 -13.19 2.22
N ASP A 91 11.16 -13.46 3.10
CA ASP A 91 10.69 -14.82 3.40
C ASP A 91 9.46 -15.24 2.60
N ILE A 92 8.97 -14.38 1.71
CA ILE A 92 7.82 -14.69 0.85
C ILE A 92 8.19 -15.82 -0.12
N ARG A 93 7.32 -16.85 -0.17
CA ARG A 93 7.46 -18.02 -1.04
C ARG A 93 6.13 -18.30 -1.72
N ASP A 94 6.20 -18.90 -2.90
CA ASP A 94 5.02 -19.38 -3.65
C ASP A 94 3.98 -18.28 -3.82
N ALA A 95 4.43 -17.07 -4.14
CA ALA A 95 3.56 -15.92 -4.25
C ALA A 95 2.78 -15.94 -5.57
N GLU A 96 1.47 -15.66 -5.47
CA GLU A 96 0.61 -15.39 -6.62
C GLU A 96 0.23 -13.91 -6.59
N ARG A 97 0.36 -13.26 -7.75
CA ARG A 97 0.03 -11.83 -7.86
C ARG A 97 -1.47 -11.61 -7.94
N ASN A 98 -1.91 -10.48 -7.40
CA ASN A 98 -3.23 -9.94 -7.67
C ASN A 98 -3.34 -9.52 -9.14
N ASP A 99 -4.57 -9.47 -9.65
CA ASP A 99 -4.86 -8.96 -10.99
C ASP A 99 -4.82 -7.43 -10.96
N LEU A 100 -3.62 -6.88 -11.03
CA LEU A 100 -3.40 -5.44 -10.96
C LEU A 100 -4.01 -4.73 -12.18
N ALA A 101 -3.89 -5.33 -13.36
CA ALA A 101 -4.47 -4.79 -14.58
C ALA A 101 -5.99 -4.73 -14.51
N GLY A 102 -6.61 -5.78 -13.98
CA GLY A 102 -8.06 -5.83 -13.80
C GLY A 102 -8.57 -4.74 -12.87
N LEU A 103 -7.87 -4.52 -11.75
CA LEU A 103 -8.25 -3.44 -10.84
C LEU A 103 -8.07 -2.07 -11.51
N ALA A 104 -6.92 -1.82 -12.13
CA ALA A 104 -6.65 -0.54 -12.78
C ALA A 104 -7.70 -0.20 -13.85
N ALA A 105 -8.21 -1.20 -14.56
CA ALA A 105 -9.25 -1.02 -15.57
C ALA A 105 -10.57 -0.51 -14.97
N THR A 106 -10.80 -0.70 -13.68
CA THR A 106 -12.00 -0.19 -13.00
C THR A 106 -11.82 1.22 -12.43
N LEU A 107 -10.63 1.81 -12.57
CA LEU A 107 -10.29 3.10 -11.98
C LEU A 107 -9.98 4.12 -13.09
N PRO A 108 -11.02 4.72 -13.70
CA PRO A 108 -10.81 5.59 -14.86
C PRO A 108 -10.05 6.88 -14.56
N GLN A 109 -9.97 7.29 -13.29
CA GLN A 109 -9.24 8.49 -12.88
C GLN A 109 -7.87 8.20 -12.30
N LEU A 110 -7.41 6.94 -12.36
CA LEU A 110 -6.10 6.57 -11.83
C LEU A 110 -4.99 7.36 -12.54
N ALA A 111 -4.22 8.11 -11.75
CA ALA A 111 -3.19 9.01 -12.26
C ALA A 111 -1.77 8.53 -11.93
N LEU A 112 -1.63 7.68 -10.91
CA LEU A 112 -0.32 7.25 -10.43
C LEU A 112 -0.46 5.94 -9.66
N ILE A 113 0.48 5.02 -9.87
CA ILE A 113 0.66 3.83 -9.04
C ILE A 113 1.96 3.99 -8.26
N ALA A 114 1.91 3.82 -6.94
CA ALA A 114 3.08 3.93 -6.08
C ALA A 114 3.31 2.60 -5.36
N HIS A 115 4.53 2.08 -5.49
CA HIS A 115 4.93 0.85 -4.81
C HIS A 115 5.55 1.15 -3.47
N ASN A 116 4.96 0.63 -2.40
CA ASN A 116 5.42 0.81 -1.03
C ASN A 116 6.53 -0.21 -0.72
N GLY A 117 7.77 0.18 -0.98
CA GLY A 117 8.95 -0.62 -0.68
C GLY A 117 9.47 -1.46 -1.84
N GLY A 118 10.59 -2.13 -1.59
CA GLY A 118 11.35 -2.83 -2.63
C GLY A 118 10.70 -4.11 -3.15
N GLU A 119 10.06 -4.89 -2.29
CA GLU A 119 9.42 -6.13 -2.74
C GLU A 119 8.22 -5.82 -3.64
N SER A 120 7.39 -4.86 -3.26
CA SER A 120 6.31 -4.38 -4.11
C SER A 120 6.84 -3.87 -5.45
N ALA A 121 7.93 -3.12 -5.42
CA ALA A 121 8.52 -2.50 -6.61
C ALA A 121 9.04 -3.53 -7.63
N ARG A 122 9.20 -4.79 -7.26
CA ARG A 122 9.55 -5.85 -8.22
C ARG A 122 8.46 -6.06 -9.27
N ALA A 123 7.23 -5.62 -9.00
CA ALA A 123 6.13 -5.67 -9.96
C ALA A 123 6.05 -4.42 -10.86
N MET A 124 6.98 -3.48 -10.76
CA MET A 124 6.93 -2.24 -11.56
C MET A 124 6.94 -2.50 -13.06
N ARG A 125 7.57 -3.56 -13.51
CA ARG A 125 7.53 -3.94 -14.94
C ARG A 125 6.10 -4.19 -15.40
N ILE A 126 5.28 -4.79 -14.54
CA ILE A 126 3.86 -5.05 -14.85
C ILE A 126 3.06 -3.75 -14.78
N THR A 127 3.22 -2.98 -13.71
CA THR A 127 2.42 -1.78 -13.48
C THR A 127 2.74 -0.67 -14.48
N ARG A 128 3.99 -0.55 -14.93
CA ARG A 128 4.36 0.40 -15.98
C ARG A 128 3.63 0.16 -17.30
N ALA A 129 3.23 -1.06 -17.57
CA ALA A 129 2.50 -1.41 -18.78
C ALA A 129 1.02 -1.02 -18.73
N LEU A 130 0.53 -0.52 -17.59
CA LEU A 130 -0.90 -0.20 -17.41
C LEU A 130 -1.28 1.20 -17.90
N GLY A 131 -0.32 1.97 -18.42
CA GLY A 131 -0.61 3.27 -19.05
C GLY A 131 -0.66 4.46 -18.12
N VAL A 132 -0.28 4.30 -16.84
CA VAL A 132 -0.14 5.41 -15.89
C VAL A 132 1.29 5.46 -15.35
N PRO A 133 1.75 6.64 -14.89
CA PRO A 133 3.05 6.74 -14.22
C PRO A 133 3.14 5.82 -13.02
N VAL A 134 4.34 5.32 -12.74
CA VAL A 134 4.61 4.42 -11.63
C VAL A 134 5.84 4.93 -10.88
N MET A 135 5.79 4.91 -9.54
CA MET A 135 6.95 5.25 -8.72
C MET A 135 7.14 4.24 -7.59
N ARG A 136 8.40 4.14 -7.15
CA ARG A 136 8.75 3.42 -5.95
C ARG A 136 8.87 4.40 -4.78
N LEU A 137 8.28 4.05 -3.64
CA LEU A 137 8.36 4.83 -2.41
C LEU A 137 9.13 4.07 -1.33
N PRO A 138 9.77 4.78 -0.39
CA PRO A 138 10.38 4.12 0.75
C PRO A 138 9.32 3.38 1.57
N SER A 139 9.66 2.18 2.02
CA SER A 139 8.74 1.31 2.76
C SER A 139 8.31 1.93 4.09
N THR A 140 7.03 1.79 4.42
CA THR A 140 6.48 2.17 5.72
C THR A 140 6.68 1.08 6.78
N SER A 141 7.20 -0.08 6.40
CA SER A 141 7.45 -1.19 7.33
C SER A 141 8.46 -0.82 8.42
N PRO A 142 8.26 -1.27 9.67
CA PRO A 142 9.27 -1.08 10.72
C PRO A 142 10.61 -1.74 10.38
N ALA A 143 10.64 -2.71 9.47
CA ALA A 143 11.89 -3.32 9.00
C ALA A 143 12.72 -2.37 8.13
N HIS A 144 12.15 -1.31 7.58
CA HIS A 144 12.85 -0.31 6.76
C HIS A 144 13.20 0.90 7.61
N ALA A 145 14.24 0.77 8.43
CA ALA A 145 14.64 1.77 9.43
C ALA A 145 15.76 2.72 8.96
N SER A 146 16.28 2.56 7.74
CA SER A 146 17.43 3.35 7.25
C SER A 146 17.05 4.79 6.88
N TRP A 147 15.75 5.07 6.64
CA TRP A 147 15.25 6.40 6.36
C TRP A 147 14.50 6.94 7.57
N SER A 148 14.69 8.22 7.89
CA SER A 148 13.89 8.90 8.91
C SER A 148 12.42 9.00 8.46
N PHE A 149 11.54 9.19 9.44
CA PHE A 149 10.12 9.43 9.15
C PHE A 149 9.93 10.67 8.27
N GLU A 150 10.65 11.75 8.60
CA GLU A 150 10.57 13.00 7.84
C GLU A 150 11.00 12.82 6.39
N ARG A 151 12.06 12.06 6.17
CA ARG A 151 12.53 11.77 4.81
C ARG A 151 11.51 10.95 4.03
N LYS A 152 10.85 10.00 4.66
CA LYS A 152 9.77 9.23 4.05
C LYS A 152 8.60 10.14 3.70
N CYS A 153 8.23 11.06 4.59
CA CYS A 153 7.16 12.02 4.33
C CYS A 153 7.44 12.87 3.09
N VAL A 154 8.67 13.32 2.89
CA VAL A 154 9.02 14.10 1.69
C VAL A 154 8.78 13.28 0.41
N ALA A 155 9.23 12.03 0.39
CA ALA A 155 9.05 11.16 -0.78
C ALA A 155 7.58 10.86 -1.05
N TRP A 156 6.83 10.52 -0.02
CA TRP A 156 5.40 10.21 -0.15
C TRP A 156 4.58 11.44 -0.53
N ARG A 157 4.96 12.62 -0.04
CA ARG A 157 4.31 13.88 -0.44
C ARG A 157 4.38 14.10 -1.93
N GLN A 158 5.53 13.81 -2.55
CA GLN A 158 5.71 13.95 -3.99
C GLN A 158 4.69 13.11 -4.77
N ALA A 159 4.44 11.88 -4.32
CA ALA A 159 3.44 11.02 -4.95
C ALA A 159 2.03 11.59 -4.78
N PHE A 160 1.71 12.06 -3.58
CA PHE A 160 0.40 12.65 -3.28
C PHE A 160 0.14 13.91 -4.12
N GLU A 161 1.15 14.75 -4.24
CA GLU A 161 1.05 15.97 -5.06
C GLU A 161 0.91 15.62 -6.54
N ALA A 162 1.71 14.66 -7.04
CA ALA A 162 1.67 14.26 -8.43
C ALA A 162 0.31 13.68 -8.82
N ALA A 163 -0.37 13.00 -7.91
CA ALA A 163 -1.69 12.43 -8.15
C ALA A 163 -2.84 13.40 -7.82
N GLY A 164 -2.53 14.59 -7.30
CA GLY A 164 -3.54 15.59 -6.98
C GLY A 164 -4.33 15.32 -5.69
N LEU A 165 -3.71 14.61 -4.73
CA LEU A 165 -4.35 14.32 -3.45
C LEU A 165 -4.17 15.41 -2.41
N LEU A 166 -3.21 16.31 -2.60
CA LEU A 166 -2.98 17.47 -1.74
C LEU A 166 -3.33 18.72 -2.52
N GLY A 167 -4.18 19.52 -1.94
CA GLY A 167 -4.68 20.75 -2.56
C GLY A 167 -3.77 21.94 -2.42
#